data_3ddfd8ef1f635a4af082712c2553dc27
#
_entry.id   3ddfd8ef1f635a4af082712c2553dc27
#
_cell.length_a   1.000
_cell.length_b   1.000
_cell.length_c   1.000
_cell.angle_alpha   90.00
_cell.angle_beta   90.00
_cell.angle_gamma   90.00
#
_symmetry.space_group_name_H-M   'P 1'
#
loop_
_entity.id
_entity.type
_entity.pdbx_description
1 polymer ?
#
loop_
_entity_poly.entity_id
_entity_poly.type
_entity_poly.pdbx_seq_one_letter_code
_entity_poly.pdbx_strand_id
1 'polypeptide(L)'
;SSSAASDVYKRQVIPIVTIIIAAVFLKERPSKKQWLFSALSILGIIVITLVENSGGSITFKGFALLCLAVVTGSAYSVISCGVSGRFSVFERTYFMQIMGAVFFTTLALIENGGSVAAVLAPATNLRFLLAVLFLALGASVAGYSMFNYAVSHAPMANVIVFMNLATVVSVAAGIIVLHERPVSYTHLR
;
A
#
# COMPACT_ATOMS: atom_id res chain seq x y z
N SER A 1 12.68 4.58 12.22
CA SER A 1 13.06 3.26 11.62
C SER A 1 11.96 2.19 11.76
N SER A 2 11.10 2.25 12.78
CA SER A 2 10.00 1.27 12.95
C SER A 2 8.88 1.38 11.91
N SER A 3 8.68 2.53 11.28
CA SER A 3 7.63 2.73 10.27
C SER A 3 7.94 2.03 8.95
N ALA A 4 9.19 2.02 8.51
CA ALA A 4 9.58 1.41 7.24
C ALA A 4 9.40 -0.12 7.27
N ALA A 5 9.77 -0.79 8.36
CA ALA A 5 9.55 -2.23 8.52
C ALA A 5 8.05 -2.56 8.50
N SER A 6 7.21 -1.82 9.22
CA SER A 6 5.76 -2.04 9.23
C SER A 6 5.11 -1.84 7.86
N ASP A 7 5.63 -0.94 7.03
CA ASP A 7 5.12 -0.71 5.68
C ASP A 7 5.50 -1.83 4.70
N VAL A 8 6.66 -2.43 4.88
CA VAL A 8 7.07 -3.62 4.12
C VAL A 8 6.15 -4.80 4.44
N TYR A 9 5.84 -5.05 5.71
CA TYR A 9 4.91 -6.13 6.10
C TYR A 9 3.51 -5.93 5.55
N LYS A 10 2.97 -4.69 5.58
CA LYS A 10 1.67 -4.38 4.99
C LYS A 10 1.61 -4.76 3.53
N ARG A 11 2.61 -4.33 2.74
CA ARG A 11 2.63 -4.55 1.29
C ARG A 11 2.70 -6.03 0.91
N GLN A 12 3.26 -6.87 1.77
CA GLN A 12 3.45 -8.30 1.48
C GLN A 12 2.26 -9.17 1.92
N VAL A 13 1.50 -8.77 2.94
CA VAL A 13 0.30 -9.50 3.40
C VAL A 13 -0.93 -9.15 2.56
N ILE A 14 -1.04 -7.91 2.08
CA ILE A 14 -2.16 -7.46 1.23
C ILE A 14 -2.43 -8.41 0.04
N PRO A 15 -1.43 -8.86 -0.74
CA PRO A 15 -1.68 -9.75 -1.88
C PRO A 15 -2.40 -11.03 -1.52
N ILE A 16 -2.05 -11.64 -0.40
CA ILE A 16 -2.62 -12.91 0.03
C ILE A 16 -4.08 -12.74 0.44
N VAL A 17 -4.34 -11.74 1.29
CA VAL A 17 -5.69 -11.41 1.74
C VAL A 17 -6.56 -11.03 0.55
N THR A 18 -6.01 -10.28 -0.40
CA THR A 18 -6.74 -9.88 -1.61
C THR A 18 -7.07 -11.08 -2.51
N ILE A 19 -6.15 -12.03 -2.70
CA ILE A 19 -6.43 -13.25 -3.49
C ILE A 19 -7.53 -14.08 -2.82
N ILE A 20 -7.52 -14.21 -1.50
CA ILE A 20 -8.55 -14.94 -0.76
C ILE A 20 -9.91 -14.23 -0.91
N ILE A 21 -9.95 -12.91 -0.70
CA ILE A 21 -11.18 -12.14 -0.83
C ILE A 21 -11.69 -12.16 -2.28
N ALA A 22 -10.80 -12.02 -3.27
CA ALA A 22 -11.15 -12.11 -4.69
C ALA A 22 -11.72 -13.50 -5.05
N ALA A 23 -11.13 -14.57 -4.55
CA ALA A 23 -11.63 -15.92 -4.77
C ALA A 23 -13.06 -16.10 -4.24
N VAL A 24 -13.37 -15.50 -3.08
CA VAL A 24 -14.70 -15.60 -2.46
C VAL A 24 -15.73 -14.69 -3.15
N PHE A 25 -15.38 -13.41 -3.36
CA PHE A 25 -16.36 -12.40 -3.82
C PHE A 25 -16.46 -12.31 -5.35
N LEU A 26 -15.34 -12.41 -6.07
CA LEU A 26 -15.34 -12.38 -7.53
C LEU A 26 -15.46 -13.78 -8.14
N LYS A 27 -15.48 -14.84 -7.30
CA LYS A 27 -15.47 -16.25 -7.75
C LYS A 27 -14.31 -16.57 -8.70
N GLU A 28 -13.22 -15.82 -8.62
CA GLU A 28 -12.00 -16.11 -9.33
C GLU A 28 -11.37 -17.40 -8.78
N ARG A 29 -10.85 -18.25 -9.67
CA ARG A 29 -10.14 -19.47 -9.26
C ARG A 29 -8.62 -19.21 -9.40
N PRO A 30 -7.92 -18.90 -8.31
CA PRO A 30 -6.48 -18.68 -8.36
C PRO A 30 -5.76 -19.93 -8.88
N SER A 31 -4.84 -19.75 -9.81
CA SER A 31 -4.05 -20.85 -10.36
C SER A 31 -3.04 -21.37 -9.34
N LYS A 32 -2.55 -22.61 -9.54
CA LYS A 32 -1.50 -23.19 -8.68
C LYS A 32 -0.23 -22.30 -8.63
N LYS A 33 0.09 -21.61 -9.72
CA LYS A 33 1.23 -20.67 -9.78
C LYS A 33 1.00 -19.46 -8.87
N GLN A 34 -0.21 -18.90 -8.84
CA GLN A 34 -0.56 -17.77 -7.99
C GLN A 34 -0.48 -18.14 -6.49
N TRP A 35 -0.94 -19.34 -6.12
CA TRP A 35 -0.77 -19.86 -4.75
C TRP A 35 0.71 -20.04 -4.40
N LEU A 36 1.52 -20.55 -5.33
CA LEU A 36 2.95 -20.72 -5.12
C LEU A 36 3.66 -19.38 -4.88
N PHE A 37 3.38 -18.36 -5.72
CA PHE A 37 3.97 -17.03 -5.54
C PHE A 37 3.50 -16.33 -4.27
N SER A 38 2.25 -16.54 -3.86
CA SER A 38 1.74 -16.05 -2.58
C SER A 38 2.44 -16.71 -1.39
N ALA A 39 2.64 -18.02 -1.45
CA ALA A 39 3.40 -18.76 -0.42
C ALA A 39 4.86 -18.29 -0.36
N LEU A 40 5.50 -18.07 -1.51
CA LEU A 40 6.87 -17.53 -1.57
C LEU A 40 6.96 -16.12 -0.96
N SER A 41 5.94 -15.29 -1.16
CA SER A 41 5.85 -13.97 -0.54
C SER A 41 5.76 -14.06 0.99
N ILE A 42 4.97 -15.02 1.52
CA ILE A 42 4.89 -15.28 2.98
C ILE A 42 6.25 -15.74 3.52
N LEU A 43 6.91 -16.65 2.82
CA LEU A 43 8.25 -17.11 3.22
C LEU A 43 9.25 -15.95 3.27
N GLY A 44 9.19 -15.01 2.30
CA GLY A 44 10.00 -13.80 2.31
C GLY A 44 9.76 -12.95 3.57
N ILE A 45 8.49 -12.78 3.98
CA ILE A 45 8.13 -12.06 5.20
C ILE A 45 8.74 -12.76 6.44
N ILE A 46 8.57 -14.07 6.53
CA ILE A 46 9.06 -14.86 7.67
C ILE A 46 10.59 -14.71 7.76
N VAL A 47 11.31 -14.84 6.65
CA VAL A 47 12.77 -14.68 6.62
C VAL A 47 13.18 -13.28 7.08
N ILE A 48 12.54 -12.22 6.57
CA ILE A 48 12.82 -10.84 6.98
C ILE A 48 12.55 -10.67 8.49
N THR A 49 11.43 -11.20 8.98
CA THR A 49 11.04 -11.09 10.40
C THR A 49 12.02 -11.81 11.32
N LEU A 50 12.51 -12.98 10.91
CA LEU A 50 13.49 -13.75 11.69
C LEU A 50 14.88 -13.09 11.69
N VAL A 51 15.23 -12.39 10.60
CA VAL A 51 16.51 -11.69 10.47
C VAL A 51 16.49 -10.33 11.18
N GLU A 52 15.38 -9.61 11.11
CA GLU A 52 15.15 -8.36 11.86
C GLU A 52 14.85 -8.66 13.34
N ASN A 53 15.84 -9.16 14.06
CA ASN A 53 15.80 -9.33 15.52
C ASN A 53 15.92 -7.96 16.23
N SER A 54 15.33 -6.92 15.66
CA SER A 54 15.29 -5.58 16.21
C SER A 54 14.18 -5.52 17.24
N GLY A 55 14.55 -5.36 18.51
CA GLY A 55 13.73 -5.34 19.74
C GLY A 55 12.60 -4.29 19.78
N GLY A 56 11.86 -4.13 18.70
CA GLY A 56 10.64 -3.37 18.65
C GLY A 56 9.47 -4.21 19.15
N SER A 57 8.95 -3.89 20.33
CA SER A 57 7.73 -4.50 20.84
C SER A 57 6.56 -4.15 19.91
N ILE A 58 5.99 -5.16 19.26
CA ILE A 58 4.76 -4.99 18.50
C ILE A 58 3.64 -4.72 19.50
N THR A 59 3.18 -3.48 19.56
CA THR A 59 2.05 -3.13 20.40
C THR A 59 0.77 -3.74 19.79
N PHE A 60 -0.08 -4.35 20.62
CA PHE A 60 -1.36 -4.92 20.17
C PHE A 60 -2.19 -3.92 19.33
N LYS A 61 -2.21 -2.64 19.73
CA LYS A 61 -2.87 -1.57 18.98
C LYS A 61 -2.28 -1.40 17.57
N GLY A 62 -0.96 -1.42 17.44
CA GLY A 62 -0.28 -1.33 16.14
C GLY A 62 -0.58 -2.52 15.24
N PHE A 63 -0.60 -3.73 15.81
CA PHE A 63 -0.98 -4.94 15.09
C PHE A 63 -2.44 -4.90 14.60
N ALA A 64 -3.37 -4.48 15.45
CA ALA A 64 -4.79 -4.36 15.08
C ALA A 64 -4.99 -3.33 13.94
N LEU A 65 -4.32 -2.17 14.00
CA LEU A 65 -4.35 -1.17 12.93
C LEU A 65 -3.75 -1.72 11.62
N LEU A 66 -2.70 -2.51 11.71
CA LEU A 66 -2.09 -3.17 10.56
C LEU A 66 -3.07 -4.14 9.88
N CYS A 67 -3.71 -4.99 10.66
CA CYS A 67 -4.73 -5.92 10.15
C CYS A 67 -5.89 -5.17 9.49
N LEU A 68 -6.37 -4.10 10.10
CA LEU A 68 -7.42 -3.27 9.54
C LEU A 68 -7.00 -2.65 8.20
N ALA A 69 -5.77 -2.12 8.10
CA ALA A 69 -5.24 -1.55 6.87
C ALA A 69 -5.12 -2.59 5.74
N VAL A 70 -4.70 -3.82 6.07
CA VAL A 70 -4.64 -4.93 5.11
C VAL A 70 -6.03 -5.30 4.60
N VAL A 71 -7.00 -5.46 5.50
CA VAL A 71 -8.38 -5.83 5.12
C VAL A 71 -9.02 -4.73 4.27
N THR A 72 -8.91 -3.47 4.67
CA THR A 72 -9.51 -2.34 3.92
C THR A 72 -8.85 -2.15 2.55
N GLY A 73 -7.52 -2.28 2.46
CA GLY A 73 -6.80 -2.20 1.17
C GLY A 73 -7.18 -3.36 0.23
N SER A 74 -7.31 -4.57 0.77
CA SER A 74 -7.75 -5.74 0.00
C SER A 74 -9.21 -5.60 -0.45
N ALA A 75 -10.09 -5.13 0.43
CA ALA A 75 -11.49 -4.87 0.10
C ALA A 75 -11.63 -3.83 -1.01
N TYR A 76 -10.88 -2.71 -0.92
CA TYR A 76 -10.84 -1.73 -1.99
C TYR A 76 -10.46 -2.35 -3.35
N SER A 77 -9.41 -3.16 -3.37
CA SER A 77 -8.93 -3.80 -4.60
C SER A 77 -10.00 -4.69 -5.23
N VAL A 78 -10.67 -5.52 -4.42
CA VAL A 78 -11.71 -6.45 -4.88
C VAL A 78 -12.96 -5.70 -5.32
N ILE A 79 -13.40 -4.70 -4.56
CA ILE A 79 -14.56 -3.87 -4.92
C ILE A 79 -14.28 -3.12 -6.21
N SER A 80 -13.11 -2.50 -6.35
CA SER A 80 -12.73 -1.78 -7.57
C SER A 80 -12.73 -2.68 -8.80
N CYS A 81 -12.23 -3.92 -8.67
CA CYS A 81 -12.33 -4.92 -9.73
C CYS A 81 -13.79 -5.30 -10.03
N GLY A 82 -14.59 -5.58 -9.01
CA GLY A 82 -15.99 -6.00 -9.16
C GLY A 82 -16.90 -4.96 -9.82
N VAL A 83 -16.60 -3.66 -9.65
CA VAL A 83 -17.40 -2.57 -10.25
C VAL A 83 -16.78 -2.03 -11.54
N SER A 84 -15.70 -2.61 -12.04
CA SER A 84 -14.98 -2.15 -13.22
C SER A 84 -15.80 -2.15 -14.50
N GLY A 85 -16.82 -3.01 -14.59
CA GLY A 85 -17.77 -3.04 -15.70
C GLY A 85 -18.86 -1.96 -15.66
N ARG A 86 -19.00 -1.23 -14.53
CA ARG A 86 -20.05 -0.21 -14.34
C ARG A 86 -19.49 1.21 -14.26
N PHE A 87 -18.27 1.35 -13.74
CA PHE A 87 -17.62 2.64 -13.51
C PHE A 87 -16.29 2.70 -14.23
N SER A 88 -16.01 3.84 -14.86
CA SER A 88 -14.74 4.10 -15.53
C SER A 88 -13.58 4.15 -14.53
N VAL A 89 -12.37 4.05 -15.04
CA VAL A 89 -11.13 4.18 -14.25
C VAL A 89 -11.09 5.50 -13.48
N PHE A 90 -11.45 6.60 -14.14
CA PHE A 90 -11.42 7.93 -13.55
C PHE A 90 -12.49 8.12 -12.47
N GLU A 91 -13.71 7.63 -12.68
CA GLU A 91 -14.77 7.71 -11.67
C GLU A 91 -14.38 6.99 -10.38
N ARG A 92 -13.83 5.79 -10.48
CA ARG A 92 -13.37 5.02 -9.31
C ARG A 92 -12.23 5.71 -8.59
N THR A 93 -11.25 6.23 -9.34
CA THR A 93 -10.13 6.98 -8.76
C THR A 93 -10.62 8.27 -8.09
N TYR A 94 -11.47 9.02 -8.77
CA TYR A 94 -12.02 10.28 -8.26
C TYR A 94 -12.85 10.08 -7.00
N PHE A 95 -13.73 9.09 -6.99
CA PHE A 95 -14.54 8.77 -5.80
C PHE A 95 -13.66 8.40 -4.60
N MET A 96 -12.66 7.56 -4.82
CA MET A 96 -11.71 7.20 -3.76
C MET A 96 -10.95 8.41 -3.22
N GLN A 97 -10.50 9.31 -4.11
CA GLN A 97 -9.77 10.50 -3.71
C GLN A 97 -10.65 11.47 -2.89
N ILE A 98 -11.91 11.67 -3.28
CA ILE A 98 -12.85 12.51 -2.51
C ILE A 98 -13.09 11.90 -1.13
N MET A 99 -13.39 10.60 -1.06
CA MET A 99 -13.63 9.94 0.22
C MET A 99 -12.40 10.04 1.13
N GLY A 100 -11.21 9.82 0.57
CA GLY A 100 -9.96 9.99 1.29
C GLY A 100 -9.74 11.44 1.76
N ALA A 101 -9.96 12.41 0.89
CA ALA A 101 -9.83 13.84 1.23
C ALA A 101 -10.77 14.22 2.37
N VAL A 102 -12.05 13.86 2.31
CA VAL A 102 -13.02 14.12 3.37
C VAL A 102 -12.60 13.48 4.68
N PHE A 103 -12.24 12.20 4.64
CA PHE A 103 -11.86 11.44 5.84
C PHE A 103 -10.61 12.02 6.51
N PHE A 104 -9.52 12.21 5.76
CA PHE A 104 -8.26 12.68 6.33
C PHE A 104 -8.31 14.16 6.72
N THR A 105 -9.05 15.00 6.00
CA THR A 105 -9.25 16.41 6.40
C THR A 105 -10.05 16.48 7.70
N THR A 106 -11.10 15.68 7.84
CA THR A 106 -11.88 15.62 9.08
C THR A 106 -11.02 15.15 10.25
N LEU A 107 -10.22 14.11 10.05
CA LEU A 107 -9.31 13.60 11.08
C LEU A 107 -8.27 14.66 11.48
N ALA A 108 -7.65 15.32 10.50
CA ALA A 108 -6.68 16.39 10.75
C ALA A 108 -7.30 17.57 11.52
N LEU A 109 -8.54 17.95 11.21
CA LEU A 109 -9.25 18.98 11.97
C LEU A 109 -9.50 18.57 13.41
N ILE A 110 -9.93 17.34 13.65
CA ILE A 110 -10.14 16.82 15.01
C ILE A 110 -8.83 16.82 15.80
N GLU A 111 -7.74 16.34 15.23
CA GLU A 111 -6.42 16.29 15.87
C GLU A 111 -5.86 17.69 16.19
N ASN A 112 -6.19 18.70 15.39
CA ASN A 112 -5.76 20.08 15.57
C ASN A 112 -6.83 20.98 16.27
N GLY A 113 -7.75 20.37 17.02
CA GLY A 113 -8.76 21.12 17.80
C GLY A 113 -9.69 22.00 16.94
N GLY A 114 -9.94 21.61 15.67
CA GLY A 114 -10.78 22.38 14.74
C GLY A 114 -10.07 23.54 14.04
N SER A 115 -8.77 23.74 14.27
CA SER A 115 -8.03 24.85 13.70
C SER A 115 -7.62 24.59 12.24
N VAL A 116 -8.33 25.19 11.29
CA VAL A 116 -8.00 25.17 9.86
C VAL A 116 -6.60 25.75 9.60
N ALA A 117 -6.23 26.81 10.32
CA ALA A 117 -4.92 27.44 10.19
C ALA A 117 -3.78 26.48 10.56
N ALA A 118 -3.95 25.66 11.61
CA ALA A 118 -2.95 24.66 12.00
C ALA A 118 -2.82 23.56 10.94
N VAL A 119 -3.92 23.11 10.35
CA VAL A 119 -3.92 22.10 9.28
C VAL A 119 -3.24 22.63 8.01
N LEU A 120 -3.42 23.92 7.69
CA LEU A 120 -2.84 24.53 6.48
C LEU A 120 -1.42 25.08 6.70
N ALA A 121 -0.97 25.23 7.94
CA ALA A 121 0.36 25.78 8.26
C ALA A 121 1.53 25.13 7.49
N PRO A 122 1.60 23.80 7.29
CA PRO A 122 2.67 23.18 6.52
C PRO A 122 2.68 23.60 5.04
N ALA A 123 1.54 23.99 4.47
CA ALA A 123 1.42 24.41 3.06
C ALA A 123 2.12 25.74 2.75
N THR A 124 2.52 26.50 3.77
CA THR A 124 3.35 27.73 3.61
C THR A 124 4.77 27.39 3.18
N ASN A 125 5.24 26.18 3.40
CA ASN A 125 6.55 25.72 2.97
C ASN A 125 6.48 25.18 1.53
N LEU A 126 7.15 25.89 0.60
CA LEU A 126 7.14 25.52 -0.82
C LEU A 126 7.65 24.08 -1.07
N ARG A 127 8.70 23.66 -0.36
CA ARG A 127 9.23 22.28 -0.52
C ARG A 127 8.22 21.24 -0.10
N PHE A 128 7.51 21.48 1.00
CA PHE A 128 6.42 20.62 1.46
C PHE A 128 5.28 20.58 0.44
N LEU A 129 4.87 21.75 -0.07
CA LEU A 129 3.80 21.84 -1.08
C LEU A 129 4.16 21.08 -2.35
N LEU A 130 5.39 21.26 -2.88
CA LEU A 130 5.85 20.54 -4.07
C LEU A 130 5.91 19.02 -3.84
N ALA A 131 6.37 18.57 -2.67
CA ALA A 131 6.38 17.15 -2.32
C ALA A 131 4.96 16.56 -2.25
N VAL A 132 4.03 17.28 -1.62
CA VAL A 132 2.61 16.86 -1.54
C VAL A 132 1.97 16.83 -2.92
N LEU A 133 2.21 17.83 -3.77
CA LEU A 133 1.69 17.84 -5.14
C LEU A 133 2.26 16.67 -5.96
N PHE A 134 3.54 16.39 -5.86
CA PHE A 134 4.15 15.23 -6.51
C PHE A 134 3.51 13.91 -6.06
N LEU A 135 3.31 13.72 -4.76
CA LEU A 135 2.64 12.53 -4.22
C LEU A 135 1.17 12.46 -4.62
N ALA A 136 0.46 13.58 -4.59
CA ALA A 136 -0.95 13.63 -4.95
C ALA A 136 -1.18 13.32 -6.43
N LEU A 137 -0.44 13.96 -7.33
CA LEU A 137 -0.61 13.77 -8.79
C LEU A 137 0.07 12.50 -9.28
N GLY A 138 1.30 12.25 -8.87
CA GLY A 138 2.09 11.09 -9.32
C GLY A 138 1.62 9.79 -8.67
N ALA A 139 1.75 9.67 -7.35
CA ALA A 139 1.44 8.42 -6.67
C ALA A 139 -0.06 8.19 -6.52
N SER A 140 -0.83 9.23 -6.13
CA SER A 140 -2.26 9.04 -5.89
C SER A 140 -3.07 9.03 -7.18
N VAL A 141 -3.11 10.12 -7.95
CA VAL A 141 -3.95 10.17 -9.15
C VAL A 141 -3.44 9.22 -10.23
N ALA A 142 -2.18 9.35 -10.66
CA ALA A 142 -1.65 8.52 -11.73
C ALA A 142 -1.52 7.06 -11.30
N GLY A 143 -0.96 6.78 -10.13
CA GLY A 143 -0.76 5.42 -9.62
C GLY A 143 -2.07 4.66 -9.45
N TYR A 144 -3.09 5.25 -8.82
CA TYR A 144 -4.39 4.59 -8.67
C TYR A 144 -5.17 4.50 -9.98
N SER A 145 -5.01 5.47 -10.90
CA SER A 145 -5.60 5.34 -12.24
C SER A 145 -5.00 4.17 -13.01
N MET A 146 -3.68 3.99 -12.97
CA MET A 146 -3.00 2.82 -13.56
C MET A 146 -3.44 1.51 -12.92
N PHE A 147 -3.56 1.47 -11.58
CA PHE A 147 -4.07 0.31 -10.86
C PHE A 147 -5.50 -0.01 -11.27
N ASN A 148 -6.40 0.97 -11.26
CA ASN A 148 -7.79 0.81 -11.65
C ASN A 148 -7.95 0.39 -13.12
N TYR A 149 -7.05 0.85 -14.00
CA TYR A 149 -6.97 0.39 -15.38
C TYR A 149 -6.57 -1.09 -15.44
N ALA A 150 -5.53 -1.48 -14.73
CA ALA A 150 -5.04 -2.86 -14.70
C ALA A 150 -6.13 -3.85 -14.22
N VAL A 151 -6.83 -3.54 -13.13
CA VAL A 151 -7.90 -4.42 -12.60
C VAL A 151 -9.16 -4.45 -13.50
N SER A 152 -9.28 -3.52 -14.44
CA SER A 152 -10.36 -3.54 -15.44
C SER A 152 -10.04 -4.45 -16.62
N HIS A 153 -8.77 -4.77 -16.86
CA HIS A 153 -8.31 -5.48 -18.08
C HIS A 153 -7.62 -6.81 -17.77
N ALA A 154 -7.36 -7.11 -16.51
CA ALA A 154 -6.71 -8.35 -16.11
C ALA A 154 -7.34 -8.93 -14.85
N PRO A 155 -7.31 -10.27 -14.67
CA PRO A 155 -7.74 -10.90 -13.43
C PRO A 155 -6.98 -10.32 -12.22
N MET A 156 -7.70 -10.11 -11.11
CA MET A 156 -7.15 -9.48 -9.91
C MET A 156 -5.89 -10.18 -9.41
N ALA A 157 -5.87 -11.50 -9.45
CA ALA A 157 -4.72 -12.31 -9.04
C ALA A 157 -3.44 -12.00 -9.84
N ASN A 158 -3.55 -11.68 -11.15
CA ASN A 158 -2.39 -11.29 -11.97
C ASN A 158 -1.90 -9.89 -11.58
N VAL A 159 -2.82 -8.94 -11.44
CA VAL A 159 -2.47 -7.55 -11.05
C VAL A 159 -1.69 -7.54 -9.75
N ILE A 160 -2.11 -8.33 -8.77
CA ILE A 160 -1.45 -8.40 -7.47
C ILE A 160 -0.04 -8.98 -7.56
N VAL A 161 0.18 -10.01 -8.38
CA VAL A 161 1.53 -10.56 -8.60
C VAL A 161 2.46 -9.48 -9.14
N PHE A 162 2.00 -8.66 -10.11
CA PHE A 162 2.79 -7.55 -10.63
C PHE A 162 3.01 -6.42 -9.61
N MET A 163 2.06 -6.18 -8.70
CA MET A 163 2.27 -5.20 -7.62
C MET A 163 3.42 -5.57 -6.68
N ASN A 164 3.70 -6.86 -6.49
CA ASN A 164 4.86 -7.30 -5.71
C ASN A 164 6.20 -6.88 -6.37
N LEU A 165 6.21 -6.74 -7.70
CA LEU A 165 7.39 -6.25 -8.43
C LEU A 165 7.72 -4.79 -8.06
N ALA A 166 6.75 -4.00 -7.63
CA ALA A 166 6.96 -2.63 -7.17
C ALA A 166 7.94 -2.56 -5.98
N THR A 167 7.97 -3.58 -5.13
CA THR A 167 8.94 -3.65 -4.02
C THR A 167 10.37 -3.81 -4.55
N VAL A 168 10.57 -4.68 -5.56
CA VAL A 168 11.87 -4.89 -6.19
C VAL A 168 12.34 -3.60 -6.88
N VAL A 169 11.43 -2.94 -7.60
CA VAL A 169 11.72 -1.66 -8.27
C VAL A 169 12.04 -0.57 -7.25
N SER A 170 11.33 -0.51 -6.12
CA SER A 170 11.60 0.47 -5.06
C SER A 170 12.99 0.27 -4.44
N VAL A 171 13.37 -0.98 -4.16
CA VAL A 171 14.72 -1.30 -3.64
C VAL A 171 15.79 -0.94 -4.66
N ALA A 172 15.60 -1.32 -5.93
CA ALA A 172 16.54 -0.98 -6.99
C ALA A 172 16.68 0.54 -7.17
N ALA A 173 15.57 1.28 -7.13
CA ALA A 173 15.58 2.74 -7.19
C ALA A 173 16.29 3.37 -5.97
N GLY A 174 16.08 2.85 -4.76
CA GLY A 174 16.80 3.28 -3.55
C GLY A 174 18.31 3.14 -3.70
N ILE A 175 18.77 2.00 -4.22
CA ILE A 175 20.19 1.76 -4.45
C ILE A 175 20.75 2.68 -5.55
N ILE A 176 20.06 2.79 -6.68
CA ILE A 176 20.59 3.49 -7.88
C ILE A 176 20.45 5.01 -7.75
N VAL A 177 19.30 5.49 -7.27
CA VAL A 177 18.98 6.93 -7.26
C VAL A 177 19.38 7.59 -5.96
N LEU A 178 19.13 6.93 -4.81
CA LEU A 178 19.43 7.48 -3.49
C LEU A 178 20.80 7.03 -2.96
N HIS A 179 21.52 6.17 -3.70
CA HIS A 179 22.78 5.58 -3.28
C HIS A 179 22.72 4.94 -1.87
N GLU A 180 21.53 4.46 -1.49
CA GLU A 180 21.34 3.73 -0.25
C GLU A 180 22.14 2.43 -0.32
N ARG A 181 22.99 2.20 0.68
CA ARG A 181 23.65 0.90 0.80
C ARG A 181 22.62 -0.09 1.29
N PRO A 182 22.39 -1.21 0.57
CA PRO A 182 21.59 -2.28 1.11
C PRO A 182 22.21 -2.65 2.47
N VAL A 183 21.38 -2.63 3.53
CA VAL A 183 21.86 -2.92 4.88
C VAL A 183 22.45 -4.33 4.84
N SER A 184 23.77 -4.38 4.72
CA SER A 184 24.51 -5.63 4.80
C SER A 184 24.49 -6.04 6.26
N TYR A 185 23.81 -7.12 6.59
CA TYR A 185 23.70 -7.71 7.94
C TYR A 185 25.03 -8.30 8.43
N THR A 186 26.15 -7.62 8.17
CA THR A 186 27.49 -8.03 8.63
C THR A 186 27.90 -7.29 9.90
N HIS A 187 27.02 -7.25 10.92
CA HIS A 187 27.44 -7.00 12.29
C HIS A 187 26.80 -8.03 13.24
N LEU A 188 27.11 -9.30 12.97
CA LEU A 188 27.21 -10.31 14.01
C LEU A 188 28.65 -10.24 14.56
N ARG A 189 28.87 -9.40 15.57
CA ARG A 189 29.93 -9.55 16.57
C ARG A 189 29.38 -9.19 17.91
#